data_fb7368fd20a0ec7051c79469d54a2a17
#
_entry.id   fb7368fd20a0ec7051c79469d54a2a17
#
_cell.length_a   1.000
_cell.length_b   1.000
_cell.length_c   1.000
_cell.angle_alpha   90.00
_cell.angle_beta   90.00
_cell.angle_gamma   90.00
#
_symmetry.space_group_name_H-M   'P 1'
#
loop_
_entity.id
_entity.type
_entity.pdbx_description
1 polymer ?
#
loop_
_entity_poly.entity_id
_entity_poly.type
_entity_poly.pdbx_seq_one_letter_code
_entity_poly.pdbx_strand_id
1 'polypeptide(L)' 'MDNDLRVLREQRGWTQGALADELGVSRQTVNALETGRYDPSLPLAFRLARLFDRPIESIFHPDEEARPHEGAHPAPRAR' A
#
# COMPACT_ATOMS: atom_id res chain seq x y z
N MET A 1 -6.94 -4.32 0.88
CA MET A 1 -6.71 -3.06 1.64
C MET A 1 -6.83 -1.88 0.71
N ASP A 2 -7.60 -0.90 1.09
CA ASP A 2 -7.74 0.30 0.29
C ASP A 2 -6.43 1.07 0.24
N ASN A 3 -6.19 1.72 -0.88
CA ASN A 3 -4.96 2.49 -1.03
C ASN A 3 -5.12 3.53 -2.14
N ASP A 4 -4.17 4.44 -2.21
CA ASP A 4 -4.15 5.50 -3.18
C ASP A 4 -3.09 5.31 -4.25
N LEU A 5 -2.63 4.08 -4.44
CA LEU A 5 -1.53 3.83 -5.38
C LEU A 5 -1.87 4.27 -6.80
N ARG A 6 -3.09 3.97 -7.23
CA ARG A 6 -3.47 4.34 -8.59
C ARG A 6 -3.44 5.84 -8.79
N VAL A 7 -3.97 6.58 -7.81
CA VAL A 7 -3.98 8.03 -7.89
C VAL A 7 -2.56 8.57 -7.92
N LEU A 8 -1.71 8.07 -7.03
CA LEU A 8 -0.33 8.54 -6.97
C LEU A 8 0.42 8.22 -8.25
N ARG A 9 0.17 7.04 -8.80
CA ARG A 9 0.79 6.64 -10.05
C ARG A 9 0.35 7.54 -11.20
N GLU A 10 -0.95 7.79 -11.28
CA GLU A 10 -1.49 8.61 -12.36
C GLU A 10 -1.05 10.06 -12.25
N GLN A 11 -0.86 10.54 -11.03
CA GLN A 11 -0.34 11.90 -10.86
C GLN A 11 1.05 12.05 -11.42
N ARG A 12 1.81 10.97 -11.50
CA ARG A 12 3.14 11.01 -12.11
C ARG A 12 3.11 10.68 -13.58
N GLY A 13 1.93 10.43 -14.14
CA GLY A 13 1.83 10.07 -15.54
C GLY A 13 2.34 8.69 -15.86
N TRP A 14 2.39 7.80 -14.88
CA TRP A 14 2.94 6.46 -15.07
C TRP A 14 1.86 5.45 -15.40
N THR A 15 2.21 4.50 -16.27
CA THR A 15 1.38 3.32 -16.48
C THR A 15 1.65 2.33 -15.35
N GLN A 16 0.81 1.30 -15.25
CA GLN A 16 1.08 0.23 -14.29
C GLN A 16 2.42 -0.43 -14.58
N GLY A 17 2.77 -0.58 -15.86
CA GLY A 17 4.05 -1.16 -16.21
C GLY A 17 5.21 -0.30 -15.76
N ALA A 18 5.09 1.02 -15.87
CA ALA A 18 6.14 1.91 -15.42
C ALA A 18 6.34 1.82 -13.91
N LEU A 19 5.25 1.77 -13.15
CA LEU A 19 5.35 1.61 -11.71
C LEU A 19 5.97 0.25 -11.37
N ALA A 20 5.57 -0.79 -12.08
CA ALA A 20 6.13 -2.11 -11.86
C ALA A 20 7.64 -2.11 -12.05
N ASP A 21 8.12 -1.43 -13.11
CA ASP A 21 9.55 -1.33 -13.36
C ASP A 21 10.26 -0.60 -12.23
N GLU A 22 9.67 0.47 -11.71
CA GLU A 22 10.29 1.21 -10.62
C GLU A 22 10.38 0.37 -9.34
N LEU A 23 9.42 -0.51 -9.14
CA LEU A 23 9.39 -1.34 -7.94
C LEU A 23 10.13 -2.67 -8.11
N GLY A 24 10.41 -3.05 -9.34
CA GLY A 24 11.04 -4.34 -9.59
C GLY A 24 10.07 -5.51 -9.42
N VAL A 25 8.81 -5.30 -9.74
CA VAL A 25 7.78 -6.36 -9.65
C VAL A 25 7.05 -6.44 -10.97
N SER A 26 6.15 -7.41 -11.09
CA SER A 26 5.39 -7.55 -12.33
C SER A 26 4.25 -6.53 -12.38
N ARG A 27 3.77 -6.27 -13.59
CA ARG A 27 2.61 -5.40 -13.75
C ARG A 27 1.38 -6.01 -13.09
N GLN A 28 1.28 -7.33 -13.10
CA GLN A 28 0.18 -8.00 -12.43
C GLN A 28 0.18 -7.72 -10.93
N THR A 29 1.37 -7.68 -10.34
CA THR A 29 1.49 -7.34 -8.92
C THR A 29 0.98 -5.93 -8.67
N VAL A 30 1.34 -4.98 -9.52
CA VAL A 30 0.86 -3.60 -9.37
C VAL A 30 -0.66 -3.57 -9.47
N ASN A 31 -1.22 -4.28 -10.44
CA ASN A 31 -2.67 -4.32 -10.57
C ASN A 31 -3.32 -4.89 -9.32
N ALA A 32 -2.79 -5.98 -8.79
CA ALA A 32 -3.35 -6.60 -7.61
C ALA A 32 -3.24 -5.69 -6.39
N LEU A 33 -2.16 -4.93 -6.29
CA LEU A 33 -2.02 -3.96 -5.21
C LEU A 33 -3.07 -2.86 -5.34
N GLU A 34 -3.22 -2.30 -6.54
CA GLU A 34 -4.12 -1.17 -6.75
C GLU A 34 -5.58 -1.54 -6.53
N THR A 35 -5.94 -2.78 -6.84
CA THR A 35 -7.31 -3.22 -6.66
C THR A 35 -7.60 -3.72 -5.25
N GLY A 36 -6.59 -3.75 -4.39
CA GLY A 36 -6.78 -4.17 -3.01
C GLY A 36 -6.83 -5.67 -2.82
N ARG A 37 -6.55 -6.45 -3.88
CA ARG A 37 -6.59 -7.90 -3.75
C ARG A 37 -5.33 -8.48 -3.16
N TYR A 38 -4.28 -7.71 -3.06
CA TYR A 38 -3.00 -8.15 -2.56
C TYR A 38 -2.42 -7.06 -1.69
N ASP A 39 -2.05 -7.39 -0.48
CA ASP A 39 -1.40 -6.44 0.42
C ASP A 39 0.10 -6.59 0.27
N PRO A 40 0.84 -5.50 0.21
CA PRO A 40 2.27 -5.60 -0.01
C PRO A 40 2.99 -6.18 1.20
N SER A 41 4.11 -6.83 0.95
CA SER A 41 5.00 -7.17 2.03
C SER A 41 5.52 -5.89 2.65
N LEU A 42 6.03 -5.98 3.87
CA LEU A 42 6.56 -4.80 4.53
C LEU A 42 7.71 -4.18 3.73
N PRO A 43 8.66 -4.94 3.20
CA PRO A 43 9.70 -4.33 2.37
C PRO A 43 9.14 -3.62 1.15
N LEU A 44 8.14 -4.18 0.51
CA LEU A 44 7.55 -3.54 -0.66
C LEU A 44 6.82 -2.27 -0.26
N ALA A 45 6.13 -2.29 0.88
CA ALA A 45 5.43 -1.09 1.36
C ALA A 45 6.42 0.04 1.64
N PHE A 46 7.58 -0.28 2.22
CA PHE A 46 8.59 0.74 2.44
C PHE A 46 9.15 1.29 1.13
N ARG A 47 9.31 0.43 0.13
CA ARG A 47 9.78 0.90 -1.18
C ARG A 47 8.77 1.83 -1.82
N LEU A 48 7.49 1.52 -1.70
CA LEU A 48 6.45 2.39 -2.21
C LEU A 48 6.45 3.73 -1.49
N ALA A 49 6.63 3.71 -0.17
CA ALA A 49 6.68 4.94 0.60
C ALA A 49 7.83 5.83 0.15
N ARG A 50 9.00 5.25 -0.09
CA ARG A 50 10.12 6.04 -0.56
C ARG A 50 9.91 6.54 -1.98
N LEU A 51 9.34 5.70 -2.83
CA LEU A 51 9.13 6.07 -4.22
C LEU A 51 8.21 7.26 -4.35
N PHE A 52 7.15 7.29 -3.56
CA PHE A 52 6.18 8.36 -3.62
C PHE A 52 6.43 9.46 -2.58
N ASP A 53 7.48 9.29 -1.77
CA ASP A 53 7.85 10.25 -0.74
C ASP A 53 6.69 10.53 0.19
N ARG A 54 6.08 9.48 0.70
CA ARG A 54 4.95 9.56 1.60
C ARG A 54 5.05 8.48 2.65
N PRO A 55 4.54 8.71 3.84
CA PRO A 55 4.48 7.63 4.83
C PRO A 55 3.53 6.53 4.36
N ILE A 56 3.76 5.32 4.81
CA ILE A 56 2.96 4.18 4.41
C ILE A 56 1.48 4.42 4.68
N GLU A 57 1.17 4.98 5.82
CA GLU A 57 -0.23 5.16 6.20
C GLU A 57 -0.95 6.23 5.40
N SER A 58 -0.23 7.03 4.61
CA SER A 58 -0.90 7.94 3.71
C SER A 58 -1.15 7.30 2.35
N ILE A 59 -0.60 6.11 2.13
CA ILE A 59 -0.78 5.37 0.89
C ILE A 59 -1.81 4.25 1.09
N PHE A 60 -1.65 3.50 2.19
CA PHE A 60 -2.49 2.35 2.47
C PHE A 60 -3.42 2.64 3.63
N HIS A 61 -4.68 2.28 3.49
CA HIS A 61 -5.70 2.56 4.49
C HIS A 61 -6.27 1.25 5.00
N PRO A 62 -6.02 0.93 6.26
CA PRO A 62 -6.52 -0.34 6.79
C PRO A 62 -8.03 -0.38 6.74
N ASP A 63 -8.55 -1.57 6.55
CA ASP A 63 -9.96 -1.76 6.52
C ASP A 63 -10.52 -1.50 7.91
N GLU A 64 -11.42 -0.55 8.03
CA GLU A 64 -11.97 -0.22 9.32
C GLU A 64 -12.67 -1.38 9.97
N GLU A 65 -13.31 -2.16 9.18
CA GLU A 65 -14.04 -3.27 9.73
C GLU A 65 -13.16 -4.35 10.24
N ALA A 66 -11.91 -4.34 9.88
CA ALA A 66 -11.01 -5.36 10.33
C ALA A 66 -10.46 -5.07 11.69
N ARG A 67 -10.84 -3.97 12.34
CA ARG A 67 -10.28 -3.69 13.58
C ARG A 67 -11.22 -3.74 14.68
N PRO A 68 -12.13 -4.50 14.67
CA PRO A 68 -13.05 -4.47 15.69
C PRO A 68 -12.53 -4.77 16.99
N HIS A 69 -11.85 -5.63 17.14
CA HIS A 69 -11.45 -5.96 18.34
C HIS A 69 -10.33 -5.38 18.73
N GLU A 70 -10.08 -4.65 18.12
CA GLU A 70 -9.04 -4.10 18.42
C GLU A 70 -9.14 -3.63 19.61
N GLY A 71 -10.12 -3.37 19.83
CA GLY A 71 -10.14 -2.94 21.03
C GLY A 71 -9.61 -3.87 21.91
N ALA A 72 -9.67 -4.91 21.57
CA ALA A 72 -9.13 -5.77 22.37
C ALA A 72 -7.76 -5.63 22.49
N HIS A 73 -7.27 -5.28 22.03
CA HIS A 73 -5.99 -5.38 22.24
C HIS A 73 -5.27 -4.40 22.53
N PRO A 74 -5.28 -4.20 23.10
CA PRO A 74 -4.81 -3.29 23.46
C PRO A 74 -3.61 -2.94 23.40
N ALA A 75 -3.59 -2.94 23.56
CA ALA A 75 -2.81 -2.57 23.58
C ALA A 75 -1.82 -2.63 23.80
N PRO A 76 -1.66 -2.86 23.86
CA PRO A 76 -0.74 -2.86 24.18
C PRO A 76 0.17 -2.54 23.79
N ARG A 77 0.16 -2.58 23.72
CA ARG A 77 0.91 -2.30 23.42
C ARG A 77 1.80 -1.76 23.81
N ALA A 78 1.86 -1.71 24.33
CA ALA A 78 2.51 -1.28 24.76
C ALA A 78 3.46 -1.10 24.62
N ARG A 79 3.69 -1.05 24.45
CA ARG A 79 4.47 -0.81 24.23
C ARG A 79 4.88 -0.36 24.42
#